data_e3af4fe3cb0119804a4ebee63faf70ad
#
_entry.id   e3af4fe3cb0119804a4ebee63faf70ad
#
_cell.length_a   1.000
_cell.length_b   1.000
_cell.length_c   1.000
_cell.angle_alpha   90.00
_cell.angle_beta   90.00
_cell.angle_gamma   90.00
#
_symmetry.space_group_name_H-M   'P 1'
#
loop_
_entity.id
_entity.type
_entity.pdbx_description
1 polymer ?
#
loop_
_entity_poly.entity_id
_entity_poly.type
_entity_poly.pdbx_seq_one_letter_code
_entity_poly.pdbx_strand_id
1 'polypeptide(L)'
;TQNDSYKEKLVVAMSSGECPDMYSCWSGGPMYEYIDSGFGQPIDDLFNNSDIKDKLMGSAIGQATYNDHIYAVPYQNVSMSGIFYNKEMFDKYGLEEPTTLGELEEICATLKENGITPFALANSSKWTGSMYFMNLAARYGGLEPFQNAVAGTGSFTDDCFIKAGEKIQEWVKAGYFPDGVNSLSEDDGQAKQLMYQETAGMLLCGSWYTGTFATDSEEFYQKIGWFPFPAIEGSDADPSIMIGTVGDQFIVFNCEGEKLEAAFECAEDHLSDEVIDLGVESGKIPPVNGIEDKLTDPITIEVVEAANNASEIQLWYDQYLPPAVSNAHLDGLQE
;
A
#
# COMPACT_ATOMS: atom_id res chain seq x y z
N THR A 1 -6.76 -14.70 9.42
CA THR A 1 -7.43 -14.81 8.10
C THR A 1 -6.62 -14.01 7.12
N GLN A 2 -6.38 -14.55 5.93
CA GLN A 2 -5.66 -13.86 4.86
C GLN A 2 -6.46 -12.65 4.35
N ASN A 3 -5.78 -11.69 3.75
CA ASN A 3 -6.30 -10.38 3.39
C ASN A 3 -7.62 -10.43 2.59
N ASP A 4 -7.62 -11.11 1.44
CA ASP A 4 -8.81 -11.15 0.57
C ASP A 4 -9.96 -11.95 1.22
N SER A 5 -9.65 -13.09 1.84
CA SER A 5 -10.63 -13.87 2.62
C SER A 5 -11.17 -13.11 3.84
N TYR A 6 -10.41 -12.17 4.41
CA TYR A 6 -10.89 -11.34 5.52
C TYR A 6 -11.95 -10.35 5.04
N LYS A 7 -11.70 -9.66 3.94
CA LYS A 7 -12.65 -8.71 3.34
C LYS A 7 -14.00 -9.39 3.05
N GLU A 8 -13.97 -10.57 2.42
CA GLU A 8 -15.17 -11.34 2.13
C GLU A 8 -15.94 -11.74 3.41
N LYS A 9 -15.25 -12.25 4.44
CA LYS A 9 -15.87 -12.65 5.70
C LYS A 9 -16.47 -11.48 6.45
N LEU A 10 -15.81 -10.31 6.44
CA LEU A 10 -16.32 -9.11 7.08
C LEU A 10 -17.64 -8.66 6.44
N VAL A 11 -17.70 -8.61 5.11
CA VAL A 11 -18.93 -8.29 4.36
C VAL A 11 -20.06 -9.28 4.66
N VAL A 12 -19.76 -10.58 4.76
CA VAL A 12 -20.74 -11.62 5.12
C VAL A 12 -21.23 -11.40 6.55
N ALA A 13 -20.36 -11.13 7.53
CA ALA A 13 -20.73 -10.86 8.90
C ALA A 13 -21.64 -9.63 9.02
N MET A 14 -21.31 -8.54 8.34
CA MET A 14 -22.14 -7.34 8.27
C MET A 14 -23.52 -7.64 7.67
N SER A 15 -23.57 -8.35 6.55
CA SER A 15 -24.83 -8.68 5.84
C SER A 15 -25.73 -9.63 6.65
N SER A 16 -25.16 -10.48 7.50
CA SER A 16 -25.90 -11.40 8.36
C SER A 16 -26.35 -10.79 9.71
N GLY A 17 -25.92 -9.56 10.00
CA GLY A 17 -26.17 -8.90 11.28
C GLY A 17 -25.26 -9.39 12.42
N GLU A 18 -24.16 -10.06 12.08
CA GLU A 18 -23.15 -10.59 13.02
C GLU A 18 -21.84 -9.77 12.96
N CYS A 19 -21.93 -8.46 12.63
CA CYS A 19 -20.76 -7.58 12.62
C CYS A 19 -20.11 -7.54 14.00
N PRO A 20 -18.79 -7.69 14.10
CA PRO A 20 -18.07 -7.58 15.38
C PRO A 20 -18.24 -6.21 16.04
N ASP A 21 -18.06 -6.14 17.36
CA ASP A 21 -18.08 -4.87 18.12
C ASP A 21 -16.95 -3.91 17.68
N MET A 22 -15.81 -4.46 17.22
CA MET A 22 -14.75 -3.73 16.53
C MET A 22 -14.16 -4.61 15.42
N TYR A 23 -13.70 -3.97 14.36
CA TYR A 23 -13.09 -4.66 13.23
C TYR A 23 -12.02 -3.80 12.54
N SER A 24 -11.10 -4.45 11.90
CA SER A 24 -10.08 -3.80 11.09
C SER A 24 -10.59 -3.57 9.66
N CYS A 25 -10.31 -2.41 9.10
CA CYS A 25 -10.52 -2.15 7.66
C CYS A 25 -9.49 -1.15 7.12
N TRP A 26 -9.52 -0.95 5.83
CA TRP A 26 -8.72 0.07 5.15
C TRP A 26 -9.51 1.36 5.07
N SER A 27 -8.82 2.50 5.13
CA SER A 27 -9.42 3.82 4.96
C SER A 27 -10.02 4.02 3.57
N GLY A 28 -10.84 5.05 3.42
CA GLY A 28 -11.41 5.47 2.15
C GLY A 28 -12.74 4.79 1.83
N GLY A 29 -13.00 4.49 0.56
CA GLY A 29 -14.29 4.03 0.07
C GLY A 29 -14.93 2.88 0.84
N PRO A 30 -14.21 1.76 1.10
CA PRO A 30 -14.75 0.66 1.89
C PRO A 30 -15.16 1.06 3.32
N MET A 31 -14.31 1.81 4.04
CA MET A 31 -14.63 2.27 5.39
C MET A 31 -15.86 3.18 5.39
N TYR A 32 -15.93 4.11 4.44
CA TYR A 32 -17.06 5.04 4.34
C TYR A 32 -18.37 4.32 4.02
N GLU A 33 -18.35 3.31 3.15
CA GLU A 33 -19.53 2.50 2.86
C GLU A 33 -20.01 1.71 4.10
N TYR A 34 -19.08 1.18 4.91
CA TYR A 34 -19.45 0.50 6.16
C TYR A 34 -20.06 1.47 7.17
N ILE A 35 -19.49 2.68 7.30
CA ILE A 35 -20.03 3.73 8.18
C ILE A 35 -21.42 4.17 7.72
N ASP A 36 -21.61 4.47 6.42
CA ASP A 36 -22.91 4.86 5.85
C ASP A 36 -23.96 3.76 5.98
N SER A 37 -23.53 2.50 6.01
CA SER A 37 -24.39 1.34 6.25
C SER A 37 -24.71 1.09 7.74
N GLY A 38 -24.18 1.94 8.64
CA GLY A 38 -24.47 1.86 10.07
C GLY A 38 -23.54 0.91 10.85
N PHE A 39 -22.42 0.50 10.28
CA PHE A 39 -21.45 -0.39 10.92
C PHE A 39 -20.26 0.37 11.55
N GLY A 40 -20.33 1.69 11.67
CA GLY A 40 -19.33 2.52 12.32
C GLY A 40 -19.94 3.53 13.28
N GLN A 41 -19.35 3.68 14.46
CA GLN A 41 -19.70 4.72 15.44
C GLN A 41 -18.64 5.79 15.50
N PRO A 42 -19.01 7.09 15.57
CA PRO A 42 -18.04 8.14 15.80
C PRO A 42 -17.42 8.03 17.20
N ILE A 43 -16.13 8.30 17.29
CA ILE A 43 -15.35 8.19 18.53
C ILE A 43 -14.76 9.54 18.97
N ASP A 44 -15.26 10.65 18.46
CA ASP A 44 -14.70 12.00 18.70
C ASP A 44 -14.45 12.32 20.17
N ASP A 45 -15.44 12.02 21.03
CA ASP A 45 -15.33 12.32 22.47
C ASP A 45 -14.22 11.48 23.13
N LEU A 46 -14.15 10.19 22.84
CA LEU A 46 -13.12 9.29 23.36
C LEU A 46 -11.74 9.71 22.84
N PHE A 47 -11.62 9.90 21.53
CA PHE A 47 -10.38 10.27 20.86
C PHE A 47 -9.83 11.61 21.38
N ASN A 48 -10.69 12.64 21.50
CA ASN A 48 -10.29 13.97 21.96
C ASN A 48 -9.87 14.00 23.44
N ASN A 49 -10.35 13.06 24.25
CA ASN A 49 -9.98 12.91 25.66
C ASN A 49 -8.80 11.95 25.89
N SER A 50 -8.29 11.30 24.84
CA SER A 50 -7.17 10.38 24.90
C SER A 50 -5.85 11.03 24.48
N ASP A 51 -4.74 10.46 24.95
CA ASP A 51 -3.38 10.90 24.59
C ASP A 51 -2.99 10.46 23.17
N ILE A 52 -3.70 9.49 22.55
CA ILE A 52 -3.37 9.01 21.21
C ILE A 52 -3.53 10.08 20.13
N LYS A 53 -4.37 11.08 20.34
CA LYS A 53 -4.52 12.22 19.42
C LYS A 53 -3.21 13.00 19.21
N ASP A 54 -2.38 13.08 20.25
CA ASP A 54 -1.10 13.78 20.20
C ASP A 54 0.03 12.84 19.73
N LYS A 55 -0.15 11.53 19.88
CA LYS A 55 0.79 10.51 19.38
C LYS A 55 0.69 10.31 17.87
N LEU A 56 -0.52 10.27 17.33
CA LEU A 56 -0.76 9.93 15.92
C LEU A 56 -0.34 11.04 14.96
N MET A 57 0.13 10.65 13.79
CA MET A 57 0.36 11.59 12.68
C MET A 57 -0.97 12.21 12.22
N GLY A 58 -0.99 13.53 11.97
CA GLY A 58 -2.18 14.23 11.51
C GLY A 58 -2.77 13.65 10.21
N SER A 59 -1.94 13.15 9.31
CA SER A 59 -2.35 12.46 8.07
C SER A 59 -3.07 11.14 8.35
N ALA A 60 -2.66 10.38 9.37
CA ALA A 60 -3.35 9.16 9.80
C ALA A 60 -4.73 9.47 10.40
N ILE A 61 -4.81 10.52 11.23
CA ILE A 61 -6.08 11.01 11.77
C ILE A 61 -7.01 11.47 10.65
N GLY A 62 -6.48 12.18 9.65
CA GLY A 62 -7.25 12.60 8.47
C GLY A 62 -7.85 11.42 7.71
N GLN A 63 -7.12 10.31 7.59
CA GLN A 63 -7.63 9.08 6.95
C GLN A 63 -8.64 8.32 7.82
N ALA A 64 -8.66 8.53 9.14
CA ALA A 64 -9.65 7.98 10.06
C ALA A 64 -10.93 8.83 10.17
N THR A 65 -10.96 9.99 9.49
CA THR A 65 -12.03 10.99 9.57
C THR A 65 -12.95 10.88 8.35
N TYR A 66 -14.26 10.88 8.62
CA TYR A 66 -15.29 10.91 7.60
C TYR A 66 -16.42 11.85 8.01
N ASN A 67 -16.89 12.72 7.11
CA ASN A 67 -17.94 13.71 7.38
C ASN A 67 -17.69 14.53 8.69
N ASP A 68 -16.45 15.00 8.88
CA ASP A 68 -16.00 15.77 10.04
C ASP A 68 -16.00 15.01 11.39
N HIS A 69 -16.17 13.68 11.38
CA HIS A 69 -16.12 12.83 12.56
C HIS A 69 -15.02 11.77 12.46
N ILE A 70 -14.40 11.43 13.59
CA ILE A 70 -13.41 10.38 13.70
C ILE A 70 -14.14 9.05 13.96
N TYR A 71 -13.91 8.04 13.11
CA TYR A 71 -14.55 6.73 13.18
C TYR A 71 -13.62 5.58 13.52
N ALA A 72 -12.31 5.83 13.45
CA ALA A 72 -11.35 4.74 13.56
C ALA A 72 -10.07 5.17 14.26
N VAL A 73 -9.35 4.17 14.80
CA VAL A 73 -7.99 4.33 15.30
C VAL A 73 -7.02 3.70 14.30
N PRO A 74 -6.13 4.47 13.66
CA PRO A 74 -5.07 3.94 12.83
C PRO A 74 -4.03 3.22 13.70
N TYR A 75 -3.62 1.99 13.35
CA TYR A 75 -2.71 1.21 14.20
C TYR A 75 -1.62 0.45 13.45
N GLN A 76 -1.70 0.40 12.13
CA GLN A 76 -0.71 -0.25 11.28
C GLN A 76 0.24 0.77 10.63
N ASN A 77 0.95 0.34 9.62
CA ASN A 77 2.09 1.02 9.02
C ASN A 77 1.79 2.35 8.32
N VAL A 78 2.80 3.22 8.29
CA VAL A 78 3.03 4.07 7.11
C VAL A 78 3.48 3.15 5.99
N SER A 79 2.71 3.08 4.93
CA SER A 79 2.95 2.17 3.81
C SER A 79 3.08 2.94 2.50
N MET A 80 4.28 2.88 1.90
CA MET A 80 4.57 3.50 0.61
C MET A 80 4.85 2.43 -0.44
N SER A 81 4.36 2.65 -1.65
CA SER A 81 4.72 1.84 -2.80
C SER A 81 6.16 2.11 -3.20
N GLY A 82 6.91 1.04 -3.45
CA GLY A 82 8.26 1.13 -3.99
C GLY A 82 8.71 -0.23 -4.50
N ILE A 83 9.89 -0.26 -5.05
CA ILE A 83 10.45 -1.45 -5.68
C ILE A 83 11.51 -2.05 -4.76
N PHE A 84 11.22 -3.23 -4.23
CA PHE A 84 12.23 -4.07 -3.61
C PHE A 84 13.05 -4.77 -4.68
N TYR A 85 14.37 -4.87 -4.50
CA TYR A 85 15.25 -5.51 -5.47
C TYR A 85 16.33 -6.36 -4.79
N ASN A 86 16.85 -7.36 -5.50
CA ASN A 86 17.93 -8.20 -5.02
C ASN A 86 19.28 -7.53 -5.34
N LYS A 87 19.97 -7.02 -4.31
CA LYS A 87 21.28 -6.35 -4.40
C LYS A 87 22.37 -7.23 -5.03
N GLU A 88 22.39 -8.52 -4.70
CA GLU A 88 23.38 -9.44 -5.27
C GLU A 88 23.18 -9.64 -6.79
N MET A 89 21.92 -9.61 -7.26
CA MET A 89 21.65 -9.64 -8.71
C MET A 89 22.05 -8.34 -9.37
N PHE A 90 21.76 -7.18 -8.76
CA PHE A 90 22.16 -5.89 -9.27
C PHE A 90 23.68 -5.80 -9.38
N ASP A 91 24.41 -6.14 -8.32
CA ASP A 91 25.88 -6.20 -8.31
C ASP A 91 26.41 -7.13 -9.39
N LYS A 92 25.85 -8.33 -9.51
CA LYS A 92 26.27 -9.35 -10.47
C LYS A 92 26.16 -8.88 -11.93
N TYR A 93 25.13 -8.12 -12.25
CA TYR A 93 24.88 -7.64 -13.61
C TYR A 93 25.29 -6.18 -13.82
N GLY A 94 25.89 -5.53 -12.83
CA GLY A 94 26.36 -4.14 -12.89
C GLY A 94 25.21 -3.14 -13.02
N LEU A 95 24.09 -3.42 -12.34
CA LEU A 95 22.89 -2.58 -12.30
C LEU A 95 22.96 -1.64 -11.09
N GLU A 96 22.43 -0.45 -11.25
CA GLU A 96 22.28 0.56 -10.21
C GLU A 96 20.79 0.88 -10.00
N GLU A 97 20.42 1.51 -8.89
CA GLU A 97 19.05 1.95 -8.65
C GLU A 97 18.62 2.98 -9.70
N PRO A 98 17.48 2.75 -10.38
CA PRO A 98 17.06 3.64 -11.46
C PRO A 98 16.43 4.91 -10.91
N THR A 99 16.75 6.03 -11.54
CA THR A 99 16.11 7.33 -11.29
C THR A 99 15.03 7.65 -12.31
N THR A 100 15.06 6.97 -13.45
CA THR A 100 14.13 7.15 -14.56
C THR A 100 13.49 5.84 -14.99
N LEU A 101 12.32 5.93 -15.66
CA LEU A 101 11.63 4.76 -16.19
C LEU A 101 12.47 4.06 -17.27
N GLY A 102 13.20 4.81 -18.08
CA GLY A 102 14.11 4.26 -19.09
C GLY A 102 15.19 3.38 -18.46
N GLU A 103 15.84 3.86 -17.40
CA GLU A 103 16.83 3.07 -16.64
C GLU A 103 16.19 1.81 -16.03
N LEU A 104 14.97 1.90 -15.49
CA LEU A 104 14.24 0.72 -14.98
C LEU A 104 13.96 -0.31 -16.10
N GLU A 105 13.60 0.16 -17.29
CA GLU A 105 13.40 -0.72 -18.45
C GLU A 105 14.70 -1.37 -18.95
N GLU A 106 15.84 -0.69 -18.86
CA GLU A 106 17.16 -1.27 -19.14
C GLU A 106 17.53 -2.37 -18.12
N ILE A 107 17.22 -2.17 -16.84
CA ILE A 107 17.34 -3.20 -15.79
C ILE A 107 16.46 -4.40 -16.14
N CYS A 108 15.20 -4.17 -16.49
CA CYS A 108 14.27 -5.24 -16.87
C CYS A 108 14.80 -6.04 -18.07
N ALA A 109 15.30 -5.36 -19.11
CA ALA A 109 15.86 -6.01 -20.27
C ALA A 109 17.10 -6.86 -19.90
N THR A 110 18.00 -6.33 -19.09
CA THR A 110 19.21 -7.04 -18.63
C THR A 110 18.86 -8.29 -17.82
N LEU A 111 17.94 -8.19 -16.87
CA LEU A 111 17.47 -9.35 -16.09
C LEU A 111 16.86 -10.40 -17.01
N LYS A 112 15.98 -10.00 -17.92
CA LYS A 112 15.31 -10.90 -18.88
C LYS A 112 16.30 -11.63 -19.79
N GLU A 113 17.31 -10.93 -20.32
CA GLU A 113 18.37 -11.54 -21.14
C GLU A 113 19.18 -12.59 -20.38
N ASN A 114 19.27 -12.46 -19.06
CA ASN A 114 19.95 -13.41 -18.18
C ASN A 114 18.98 -14.51 -17.61
N GLY A 115 17.76 -14.59 -18.10
CA GLY A 115 16.80 -15.62 -17.71
C GLY A 115 16.13 -15.38 -16.36
N ILE A 116 16.20 -14.15 -15.84
CA ILE A 116 15.54 -13.70 -14.61
C ILE A 116 14.27 -12.96 -14.99
N THR A 117 13.17 -13.25 -14.33
CA THR A 117 11.94 -12.47 -14.46
C THR A 117 12.16 -11.09 -13.82
N PRO A 118 11.98 -9.95 -14.54
CA PRO A 118 12.21 -8.65 -13.95
C PRO A 118 11.39 -8.40 -12.69
N PHE A 119 10.08 -8.60 -12.74
CA PHE A 119 9.20 -8.34 -11.61
C PHE A 119 8.53 -9.62 -11.09
N ALA A 120 8.63 -9.85 -9.79
CA ALA A 120 7.77 -10.77 -9.08
C ALA A 120 6.38 -10.12 -8.92
N LEU A 121 5.38 -10.69 -9.54
CA LEU A 121 3.99 -10.22 -9.43
C LEU A 121 3.06 -11.43 -9.31
N ALA A 122 2.15 -11.38 -8.35
CA ALA A 122 1.05 -12.32 -8.18
C ALA A 122 -0.26 -11.53 -8.27
N ASN A 123 -0.95 -11.59 -9.42
CA ASN A 123 -2.04 -10.67 -9.76
C ASN A 123 -3.44 -11.33 -9.73
N SER A 124 -3.62 -12.47 -9.05
CA SER A 124 -4.98 -13.03 -8.88
C SER A 124 -5.85 -12.11 -8.01
N SER A 125 -5.24 -11.42 -7.05
CA SER A 125 -5.88 -10.44 -6.18
C SER A 125 -6.10 -9.06 -6.84
N LYS A 126 -5.53 -8.82 -8.03
CA LYS A 126 -5.65 -7.61 -8.87
C LYS A 126 -5.04 -6.33 -8.26
N TRP A 127 -5.17 -6.10 -6.96
CA TRP A 127 -4.63 -4.91 -6.29
C TRP A 127 -3.09 -4.80 -6.43
N THR A 128 -2.40 -5.91 -6.56
CA THR A 128 -0.94 -5.93 -6.82
C THR A 128 -0.59 -5.36 -8.20
N GLY A 129 -1.38 -5.69 -9.22
CA GLY A 129 -1.27 -5.07 -10.55
C GLY A 129 -1.65 -3.59 -10.55
N SER A 130 -2.63 -3.21 -9.72
CA SER A 130 -3.04 -1.80 -9.55
C SER A 130 -1.89 -0.91 -9.09
N MET A 131 -0.94 -1.42 -8.31
CA MET A 131 0.23 -0.64 -7.87
C MET A 131 1.09 -0.17 -9.05
N TYR A 132 1.27 -1.01 -10.07
CA TYR A 132 1.98 -0.61 -11.30
C TYR A 132 1.21 0.49 -12.03
N PHE A 133 -0.09 0.31 -12.19
CA PHE A 133 -0.95 1.28 -12.87
C PHE A 133 -0.94 2.64 -12.16
N MET A 134 -1.13 2.67 -10.85
CA MET A 134 -1.18 3.91 -10.06
C MET A 134 0.13 4.68 -10.14
N ASN A 135 1.27 4.00 -9.97
CA ASN A 135 2.58 4.64 -10.07
C ASN A 135 2.82 5.22 -11.47
N LEU A 136 2.54 4.46 -12.52
CA LEU A 136 2.67 4.94 -13.90
C LEU A 136 1.74 6.12 -14.17
N ALA A 137 0.45 6.05 -13.79
CA ALA A 137 -0.49 7.14 -13.99
C ALA A 137 -0.05 8.43 -13.28
N ALA A 138 0.41 8.32 -12.03
CA ALA A 138 0.93 9.46 -11.27
C ALA A 138 2.21 10.04 -11.91
N ARG A 139 3.09 9.21 -12.46
CA ARG A 139 4.31 9.66 -13.16
C ARG A 139 4.02 10.27 -14.53
N TYR A 140 2.94 9.85 -15.21
CA TYR A 140 2.54 10.45 -16.48
C TYR A 140 1.78 11.77 -16.34
N GLY A 141 0.94 11.94 -15.31
CA GLY A 141 0.02 13.06 -15.24
C GLY A 141 -0.09 13.78 -13.90
N GLY A 142 0.66 13.36 -12.88
CA GLY A 142 0.45 13.84 -11.51
C GLY A 142 -0.85 13.31 -10.92
N LEU A 143 -1.36 13.96 -9.87
CA LEU A 143 -2.59 13.53 -9.18
C LEU A 143 -3.86 14.26 -9.67
N GLU A 144 -3.71 15.42 -10.30
CA GLU A 144 -4.86 16.21 -10.74
C GLU A 144 -5.84 15.45 -11.65
N PRO A 145 -5.40 14.66 -12.67
CA PRO A 145 -6.32 13.86 -13.48
C PRO A 145 -7.13 12.87 -12.66
N PHE A 146 -6.53 12.22 -11.68
CA PHE A 146 -7.23 11.29 -10.79
C PHE A 146 -8.26 12.03 -9.91
N GLN A 147 -7.86 13.13 -9.29
CA GLN A 147 -8.74 13.96 -8.47
C GLN A 147 -9.93 14.50 -9.27
N ASN A 148 -9.69 14.96 -10.50
CA ASN A 148 -10.73 15.43 -11.42
C ASN A 148 -11.68 14.29 -11.84
N ALA A 149 -11.16 13.10 -12.13
CA ALA A 149 -11.98 11.95 -12.51
C ALA A 149 -12.90 11.53 -11.34
N VAL A 150 -12.37 11.50 -10.11
CA VAL A 150 -13.15 11.21 -8.90
C VAL A 150 -14.21 12.27 -8.63
N ALA A 151 -13.89 13.55 -8.84
CA ALA A 151 -14.83 14.66 -8.69
C ALA A 151 -15.88 14.75 -9.82
N GLY A 152 -15.77 13.91 -10.85
CA GLY A 152 -16.66 13.94 -12.03
C GLY A 152 -16.42 15.14 -12.96
N THR A 153 -15.28 15.82 -12.85
CA THR A 153 -14.84 16.93 -13.71
C THR A 153 -13.80 16.53 -14.75
N GLY A 154 -13.25 15.30 -14.64
CA GLY A 154 -12.32 14.65 -15.55
C GLY A 154 -12.77 13.24 -15.92
N SER A 155 -11.87 12.43 -16.46
CA SER A 155 -12.19 11.09 -16.92
C SER A 155 -11.03 10.12 -16.68
N PHE A 156 -11.33 8.86 -16.32
CA PHE A 156 -10.35 7.76 -16.32
C PHE A 156 -9.91 7.35 -17.74
N THR A 157 -10.33 8.08 -18.78
CA THR A 157 -9.82 7.98 -20.14
C THR A 157 -8.84 9.09 -20.50
N ASP A 158 -8.39 9.88 -19.53
CA ASP A 158 -7.36 10.89 -19.75
C ASP A 158 -6.01 10.23 -20.07
N ASP A 159 -5.18 10.94 -20.82
CA ASP A 159 -3.93 10.41 -21.42
C ASP A 159 -3.02 9.67 -20.43
N CYS A 160 -2.92 10.11 -19.19
CA CYS A 160 -2.07 9.47 -18.18
C CYS A 160 -2.53 8.05 -17.85
N PHE A 161 -3.83 7.79 -17.79
CA PHE A 161 -4.38 6.46 -17.51
C PHE A 161 -4.22 5.54 -18.73
N ILE A 162 -4.45 6.07 -19.94
CA ILE A 162 -4.24 5.31 -21.18
C ILE A 162 -2.78 4.90 -21.29
N LYS A 163 -1.84 5.84 -21.12
CA LYS A 163 -0.39 5.58 -21.17
C LYS A 163 0.05 4.58 -20.11
N ALA A 164 -0.49 4.66 -18.90
CA ALA A 164 -0.20 3.67 -17.84
C ALA A 164 -0.63 2.25 -18.25
N GLY A 165 -1.83 2.08 -18.78
CA GLY A 165 -2.30 0.80 -19.29
C GLY A 165 -1.48 0.28 -20.47
N GLU A 166 -1.17 1.14 -21.45
CA GLU A 166 -0.32 0.79 -22.60
C GLU A 166 1.08 0.35 -22.16
N LYS A 167 1.68 1.04 -21.18
CA LYS A 167 2.99 0.68 -20.64
C LYS A 167 2.97 -0.69 -19.95
N ILE A 168 1.95 -0.99 -19.17
CA ILE A 168 1.79 -2.33 -18.57
C ILE A 168 1.67 -3.39 -19.66
N GLN A 169 0.89 -3.13 -20.70
CA GLN A 169 0.78 -4.06 -21.84
C GLN A 169 2.11 -4.26 -22.58
N GLU A 170 2.92 -3.20 -22.72
CA GLU A 170 4.28 -3.31 -23.26
C GLU A 170 5.14 -4.23 -22.40
N TRP A 171 5.13 -4.08 -21.08
CA TRP A 171 5.89 -4.91 -20.15
C TRP A 171 5.42 -6.35 -20.12
N VAL A 172 4.11 -6.60 -20.23
CA VAL A 172 3.55 -7.96 -20.39
C VAL A 172 4.07 -8.60 -21.68
N LYS A 173 4.02 -7.88 -22.81
CA LYS A 173 4.51 -8.38 -24.11
C LYS A 173 6.03 -8.61 -24.11
N ALA A 174 6.79 -7.79 -23.38
CA ALA A 174 8.23 -7.97 -23.19
C ALA A 174 8.55 -9.16 -22.25
N GLY A 175 7.56 -9.68 -21.53
CA GLY A 175 7.71 -10.81 -20.59
C GLY A 175 8.43 -10.38 -19.32
N TYR A 176 8.15 -9.16 -18.81
CA TYR A 176 8.71 -8.65 -17.56
C TYR A 176 8.03 -9.19 -16.32
N PHE A 177 6.87 -9.85 -16.48
CA PHE A 177 6.12 -10.52 -15.41
C PHE A 177 6.19 -12.05 -15.55
N PRO A 178 5.88 -12.82 -14.47
CA PRO A 178 5.84 -14.26 -14.52
C PRO A 178 4.77 -14.77 -15.48
N ASP A 179 5.02 -15.93 -16.09
CA ASP A 179 4.00 -16.65 -16.87
C ASP A 179 2.79 -16.97 -15.97
N GLY A 180 1.58 -16.71 -16.47
CA GLY A 180 0.36 -16.95 -15.71
C GLY A 180 0.14 -16.03 -14.51
N VAL A 181 0.71 -14.84 -14.54
CA VAL A 181 0.68 -13.81 -13.48
C VAL A 181 -0.69 -13.60 -12.84
N ASN A 182 -1.77 -13.62 -13.64
CA ASN A 182 -3.15 -13.46 -13.17
C ASN A 182 -3.71 -14.69 -12.40
N SER A 183 -2.96 -15.77 -12.34
CA SER A 183 -3.31 -16.98 -11.57
C SER A 183 -2.46 -17.16 -10.32
N LEU A 184 -1.42 -16.34 -10.15
CA LEU A 184 -0.58 -16.37 -8.96
C LEU A 184 -1.26 -15.60 -7.83
N SER A 185 -1.27 -16.18 -6.62
CA SER A 185 -1.90 -15.65 -5.43
C SER A 185 -0.89 -14.90 -4.55
N GLU A 186 -1.19 -13.63 -4.26
CA GLU A 186 -0.43 -12.86 -3.29
C GLU A 186 -0.68 -13.35 -1.85
N ASP A 187 -1.90 -13.70 -1.51
CA ASP A 187 -2.27 -14.26 -0.20
C ASP A 187 -1.53 -15.57 0.12
N ASP A 188 -1.20 -16.35 -0.92
CA ASP A 188 -0.37 -17.58 -0.78
C ASP A 188 1.14 -17.27 -0.85
N GLY A 189 1.52 -16.00 -0.96
CA GLY A 189 2.90 -15.54 -0.97
C GLY A 189 3.67 -15.93 -2.23
N GLN A 190 2.98 -16.15 -3.38
CA GLN A 190 3.65 -16.63 -4.59
C GLN A 190 4.60 -15.59 -5.19
N ALA A 191 4.33 -14.27 -5.06
CA ALA A 191 5.28 -13.25 -5.50
C ALA A 191 6.59 -13.31 -4.69
N LYS A 192 6.53 -13.35 -3.36
CA LYS A 192 7.73 -13.42 -2.52
C LYS A 192 8.52 -14.72 -2.73
N GLN A 193 7.85 -15.82 -3.07
CA GLN A 193 8.55 -17.07 -3.39
C GLN A 193 9.43 -16.94 -4.64
N LEU A 194 9.02 -16.16 -5.65
CA LEU A 194 9.85 -15.88 -6.82
C LEU A 194 11.11 -15.09 -6.43
N MET A 195 11.00 -14.18 -5.47
CA MET A 195 12.13 -13.45 -4.92
C MET A 195 13.07 -14.37 -4.12
N TYR A 196 12.54 -15.20 -3.21
CA TYR A 196 13.34 -16.15 -2.40
C TYR A 196 14.06 -17.20 -3.25
N GLN A 197 13.45 -17.62 -4.36
CA GLN A 197 14.07 -18.56 -5.31
C GLN A 197 15.03 -17.88 -6.26
N GLU A 198 15.18 -16.57 -6.17
CA GLU A 198 16.02 -15.75 -7.05
C GLU A 198 15.65 -15.92 -8.54
N THR A 199 14.39 -16.26 -8.83
CA THR A 199 13.85 -16.37 -10.19
C THR A 199 13.26 -15.05 -10.68
N ALA A 200 13.01 -14.09 -9.78
CA ALA A 200 12.68 -12.72 -10.07
C ALA A 200 13.66 -11.75 -9.39
N GLY A 201 13.92 -10.61 -10.04
CA GLY A 201 14.90 -9.62 -9.58
C GLY A 201 14.33 -8.51 -8.72
N MET A 202 13.07 -8.15 -8.95
CA MET A 202 12.39 -7.01 -8.32
C MET A 202 10.96 -7.35 -7.92
N LEU A 203 10.41 -6.61 -6.93
CA LEU A 203 9.01 -6.66 -6.50
C LEU A 203 8.50 -5.25 -6.23
N LEU A 204 7.55 -4.75 -7.01
CA LEU A 204 6.82 -3.53 -6.70
C LEU A 204 5.69 -3.86 -5.73
N CYS A 205 5.80 -3.37 -4.50
CA CYS A 205 4.77 -3.56 -3.48
C CYS A 205 4.84 -2.47 -2.40
N GLY A 206 3.94 -2.51 -1.45
CA GLY A 206 3.98 -1.61 -0.29
C GLY A 206 5.07 -1.98 0.71
N SER A 207 5.52 -1.00 1.46
CA SER A 207 6.64 -1.14 2.40
C SER A 207 6.43 -2.15 3.55
N TRP A 208 5.21 -2.69 3.73
CA TRP A 208 4.97 -3.82 4.65
C TRP A 208 5.79 -5.07 4.31
N TYR A 209 6.29 -5.17 3.08
CA TYR A 209 7.16 -6.27 2.67
C TYR A 209 8.51 -6.26 3.40
N THR A 210 8.96 -5.11 3.92
CA THR A 210 10.15 -5.02 4.78
C THR A 210 10.04 -6.00 5.96
N GLY A 211 8.96 -5.89 6.74
CA GLY A 211 8.70 -6.79 7.86
C GLY A 211 8.45 -8.24 7.42
N THR A 212 7.82 -8.45 6.24
CA THR A 212 7.60 -9.78 5.69
C THR A 212 8.92 -10.47 5.38
N PHE A 213 9.82 -9.81 4.65
CA PHE A 213 11.12 -10.38 4.30
C PHE A 213 12.00 -10.61 5.52
N ALA A 214 12.05 -9.66 6.47
CA ALA A 214 12.80 -9.78 7.70
C ALA A 214 12.33 -10.96 8.57
N THR A 215 11.01 -11.18 8.65
CA THR A 215 10.42 -12.27 9.44
C THR A 215 10.58 -13.63 8.78
N ASP A 216 10.41 -13.70 7.45
CA ASP A 216 10.45 -14.97 6.72
C ASP A 216 11.90 -15.50 6.57
N SER A 217 12.87 -14.62 6.34
CA SER A 217 14.28 -15.00 6.16
C SER A 217 15.21 -13.81 6.36
N GLU A 218 15.89 -13.76 7.51
CA GLU A 218 16.92 -12.75 7.78
C GLU A 218 18.06 -12.80 6.73
N GLU A 219 18.46 -13.98 6.29
CA GLU A 219 19.52 -14.14 5.26
C GLU A 219 19.11 -13.50 3.93
N PHE A 220 17.86 -13.71 3.50
CA PHE A 220 17.35 -13.10 2.28
C PHE A 220 17.17 -11.60 2.44
N TYR A 221 16.69 -11.15 3.60
CA TYR A 221 16.48 -9.74 3.88
C TYR A 221 17.76 -8.91 3.74
N GLN A 222 18.91 -9.43 4.14
CA GLN A 222 20.21 -8.75 3.98
C GLN A 222 20.55 -8.48 2.49
N LYS A 223 19.97 -9.25 1.57
CA LYS A 223 20.17 -9.12 0.12
C LYS A 223 19.22 -8.14 -0.54
N ILE A 224 18.21 -7.61 0.18
CA ILE A 224 17.18 -6.74 -0.38
C ILE A 224 17.55 -5.28 -0.20
N GLY A 225 17.32 -4.49 -1.23
CA GLY A 225 17.26 -3.03 -1.22
C GLY A 225 15.88 -2.55 -1.63
N TRP A 226 15.65 -1.25 -1.55
CA TRP A 226 14.38 -0.62 -1.91
C TRP A 226 14.64 0.74 -2.56
N PHE A 227 13.83 1.10 -3.54
CA PHE A 227 13.80 2.44 -4.11
C PHE A 227 12.38 2.85 -4.50
N PRO A 228 12.05 4.16 -4.47
CA PRO A 228 10.75 4.64 -4.92
C PRO A 228 10.57 4.45 -6.42
N PHE A 229 9.32 4.39 -6.90
CA PHE A 229 9.05 4.26 -8.33
C PHE A 229 9.67 5.45 -9.09
N PRO A 230 10.49 5.22 -10.15
CA PRO A 230 11.29 6.26 -10.79
C PRO A 230 10.47 7.28 -11.57
N ALA A 231 11.10 8.39 -11.91
CA ALA A 231 10.52 9.43 -12.74
C ALA A 231 10.32 8.98 -14.20
N ILE A 232 9.44 9.65 -14.95
CA ILE A 232 9.29 9.45 -16.40
C ILE A 232 9.93 10.64 -17.12
N GLU A 233 10.90 10.37 -17.99
CA GLU A 233 11.59 11.40 -18.75
C GLU A 233 10.62 12.17 -19.65
N GLY A 234 10.68 13.48 -19.55
CA GLY A 234 9.83 14.38 -20.33
C GLY A 234 8.38 14.52 -19.81
N SER A 235 8.05 13.91 -18.65
CA SER A 235 6.83 14.22 -17.93
C SER A 235 7.01 15.48 -17.09
N ASP A 236 5.96 16.31 -17.01
CA ASP A 236 5.90 17.46 -16.12
C ASP A 236 5.38 17.09 -14.70
N ALA A 237 5.03 15.83 -14.48
CA ALA A 237 4.55 15.36 -13.19
C ALA A 237 5.68 15.37 -12.14
N ASP A 238 5.34 15.75 -10.91
CA ASP A 238 6.29 15.75 -9.80
C ASP A 238 6.72 14.30 -9.46
N PRO A 239 8.00 13.95 -9.62
CA PRO A 239 8.49 12.60 -9.34
C PRO A 239 8.49 12.24 -7.84
N SER A 240 8.33 13.21 -6.96
CA SER A 240 8.27 12.99 -5.51
C SER A 240 6.89 12.52 -5.02
N ILE A 241 5.85 12.57 -5.86
CA ILE A 241 4.54 12.00 -5.53
C ILE A 241 4.70 10.52 -5.15
N MET A 242 4.15 10.13 -3.99
CA MET A 242 4.13 8.74 -3.54
C MET A 242 2.72 8.15 -3.61
N ILE A 243 2.66 6.85 -3.87
CA ILE A 243 1.44 6.07 -3.73
C ILE A 243 1.53 5.31 -2.41
N GLY A 244 0.52 5.47 -1.54
CA GLY A 244 0.60 4.85 -0.23
C GLY A 244 -0.47 5.32 0.74
N THR A 245 -0.28 4.99 1.99
CA THR A 245 -1.17 5.33 3.09
C THR A 245 -0.39 5.63 4.37
N VAL A 246 -0.93 6.47 5.21
CA VAL A 246 -0.41 6.74 6.57
C VAL A 246 -1.37 6.12 7.57
N GLY A 247 -1.11 4.88 7.96
CA GLY A 247 -2.02 4.03 8.71
C GLY A 247 -2.68 3.02 7.76
N ASP A 248 -2.02 1.89 7.52
CA ASP A 248 -2.45 0.89 6.53
C ASP A 248 -3.78 0.22 6.92
N GLN A 249 -4.02 0.05 8.22
CA GLN A 249 -5.25 -0.51 8.75
C GLN A 249 -5.76 0.32 9.93
N PHE A 250 -7.09 0.33 10.06
CA PHE A 250 -7.85 1.16 10.99
C PHE A 250 -8.83 0.27 11.78
N ILE A 251 -8.87 0.44 13.08
CA ILE A 251 -9.87 -0.19 13.94
C ILE A 251 -11.12 0.67 13.94
N VAL A 252 -12.21 0.16 13.37
CA VAL A 252 -13.55 0.78 13.38
C VAL A 252 -14.40 0.13 14.45
N PHE A 253 -15.29 0.89 15.07
CA PHE A 253 -16.11 0.48 16.20
C PHE A 253 -17.59 0.36 15.78
N ASN A 254 -18.22 -0.77 16.10
CA ASN A 254 -19.62 -1.06 15.81
C ASN A 254 -20.37 -1.41 17.12
N CYS A 255 -20.11 -0.64 18.18
CA CYS A 255 -20.73 -0.80 19.49
C CYS A 255 -20.88 0.56 20.16
N GLU A 256 -21.67 0.61 21.23
CA GLU A 256 -22.01 1.86 21.95
C GLU A 256 -21.82 1.71 23.47
N GLY A 257 -21.81 2.85 24.18
CA GLY A 257 -21.74 2.92 25.63
C GLY A 257 -20.49 2.26 26.22
N GLU A 258 -20.62 1.54 27.33
CA GLU A 258 -19.49 0.89 28.03
C GLU A 258 -18.69 -0.07 27.14
N LYS A 259 -19.33 -0.68 26.13
CA LYS A 259 -18.64 -1.54 25.17
C LYS A 259 -17.72 -0.73 24.25
N LEU A 260 -18.17 0.44 23.81
CA LEU A 260 -17.36 1.32 22.98
C LEU A 260 -16.14 1.84 23.75
N GLU A 261 -16.33 2.21 25.02
CA GLU A 261 -15.24 2.63 25.90
C GLU A 261 -14.18 1.52 26.03
N ALA A 262 -14.62 0.30 26.36
CA ALA A 262 -13.71 -0.85 26.49
C ALA A 262 -13.02 -1.25 25.16
N ALA A 263 -13.72 -1.16 24.03
CA ALA A 263 -13.16 -1.43 22.72
C ALA A 263 -12.13 -0.36 22.32
N PHE A 264 -12.40 0.90 22.68
CA PHE A 264 -11.48 2.00 22.44
C PHE A 264 -10.19 1.85 23.27
N GLU A 265 -10.29 1.47 24.56
CA GLU A 265 -9.11 1.15 25.39
C GLU A 265 -8.26 0.03 24.75
N CYS A 266 -8.88 -1.01 24.20
CA CYS A 266 -8.16 -2.05 23.46
C CYS A 266 -7.45 -1.52 22.20
N ALA A 267 -8.07 -0.55 21.52
CA ALA A 267 -7.43 0.08 20.35
C ALA A 267 -6.26 1.01 20.75
N GLU A 268 -6.37 1.71 21.89
CA GLU A 268 -5.28 2.50 22.45
C GLU A 268 -4.04 1.67 22.78
N ASP A 269 -4.24 0.43 23.28
CA ASP A 269 -3.14 -0.48 23.60
C ASP A 269 -2.26 -0.80 22.38
N HIS A 270 -2.81 -0.77 21.16
CA HIS A 270 -2.05 -0.94 19.93
C HIS A 270 -1.09 0.23 19.65
N LEU A 271 -1.30 1.37 20.32
CA LEU A 271 -0.46 2.58 20.25
C LEU A 271 0.34 2.81 21.54
N SER A 272 0.44 1.81 22.41
CA SER A 272 1.36 1.83 23.55
C SER A 272 2.81 1.81 23.08
N ASP A 273 3.72 2.41 23.85
CA ASP A 273 5.14 2.49 23.49
C ASP A 273 5.74 1.10 23.27
N GLU A 274 5.32 0.09 24.07
CA GLU A 274 5.74 -1.29 23.92
C GLU A 274 5.34 -1.91 22.58
N VAL A 275 4.08 -1.70 22.14
CA VAL A 275 3.59 -2.23 20.87
C VAL A 275 4.21 -1.48 19.68
N ILE A 276 4.43 -0.17 19.80
CA ILE A 276 5.15 0.63 18.81
C ILE A 276 6.58 0.09 18.65
N ASP A 277 7.31 -0.13 19.75
CA ASP A 277 8.68 -0.63 19.71
C ASP A 277 8.77 -2.04 19.10
N LEU A 278 7.85 -2.95 19.48
CA LEU A 278 7.72 -4.27 18.84
C LEU A 278 7.39 -4.17 17.35
N GLY A 279 6.57 -3.20 16.97
CA GLY A 279 6.28 -2.89 15.57
C GLY A 279 7.55 -2.54 14.80
N VAL A 280 8.32 -1.60 15.31
CA VAL A 280 9.59 -1.16 14.70
C VAL A 280 10.58 -2.34 14.61
N GLU A 281 10.75 -3.12 15.68
CA GLU A 281 11.61 -4.31 15.68
C GLU A 281 11.21 -5.34 14.62
N SER A 282 9.92 -5.40 14.27
CA SER A 282 9.40 -6.29 13.22
C SER A 282 9.40 -5.68 11.82
N GLY A 283 10.06 -4.53 11.62
CA GLY A 283 10.15 -3.84 10.32
C GLY A 283 8.88 -3.09 9.92
N LYS A 284 8.04 -2.72 10.89
CA LYS A 284 6.87 -1.86 10.67
C LYS A 284 7.20 -0.40 10.93
N ILE A 285 6.39 0.48 10.38
CA ILE A 285 6.47 1.94 10.57
C ILE A 285 5.14 2.41 11.18
N PRO A 286 4.97 2.34 12.51
CA PRO A 286 3.74 2.83 13.15
C PRO A 286 3.42 4.28 12.79
N PRO A 287 2.13 4.67 12.63
CA PRO A 287 1.74 6.00 12.15
C PRO A 287 1.76 7.06 13.28
N VAL A 288 2.88 7.15 14.01
CA VAL A 288 3.05 8.02 15.17
C VAL A 288 4.09 9.09 14.91
N ASN A 289 3.89 10.26 15.51
CA ASN A 289 4.83 11.38 15.44
C ASN A 289 6.19 10.99 16.03
N GLY A 290 7.29 11.37 15.37
CA GLY A 290 8.65 11.09 15.84
C GLY A 290 9.08 9.62 15.65
N ILE A 291 8.39 8.85 14.82
CA ILE A 291 8.74 7.46 14.55
C ILE A 291 10.14 7.33 13.94
N GLU A 292 10.58 8.33 13.18
CA GLU A 292 11.90 8.39 12.54
C GLU A 292 13.05 8.23 13.54
N ASP A 293 12.89 8.73 14.77
CA ASP A 293 13.89 8.61 15.83
C ASP A 293 14.06 7.18 16.38
N LYS A 294 13.08 6.30 16.10
CA LYS A 294 13.05 4.90 16.54
C LYS A 294 13.51 3.92 15.48
N LEU A 295 13.51 4.32 14.20
CA LEU A 295 13.87 3.44 13.09
C LEU A 295 15.37 3.16 13.06
N THR A 296 15.74 1.89 12.89
CA THR A 296 17.13 1.44 12.76
C THR A 296 17.37 0.63 11.48
N ASP A 297 16.29 0.18 10.87
CA ASP A 297 16.34 -0.60 9.64
C ASP A 297 16.53 0.32 8.43
N PRO A 298 17.51 0.06 7.54
CA PRO A 298 17.81 0.94 6.41
C PRO A 298 16.61 1.15 5.48
N ILE A 299 15.85 0.10 5.15
CA ILE A 299 14.72 0.21 4.23
C ILE A 299 13.58 1.01 4.85
N THR A 300 13.27 0.80 6.14
CA THR A 300 12.23 1.60 6.80
C THR A 300 12.61 3.08 6.89
N ILE A 301 13.90 3.39 7.08
CA ILE A 301 14.43 4.76 7.05
C ILE A 301 14.22 5.37 5.65
N GLU A 302 14.64 4.68 4.58
CA GLU A 302 14.46 5.13 3.19
C GLU A 302 12.98 5.38 2.85
N VAL A 303 12.07 4.49 3.30
CA VAL A 303 10.62 4.64 3.11
C VAL A 303 10.08 5.90 3.80
N VAL A 304 10.50 6.16 5.05
CA VAL A 304 10.05 7.35 5.80
C VAL A 304 10.66 8.62 5.20
N GLU A 305 11.91 8.60 4.78
CA GLU A 305 12.53 9.72 4.07
C GLU A 305 11.80 10.02 2.76
N ALA A 306 11.43 9.00 1.98
CA ALA A 306 10.66 9.17 0.76
C ALA A 306 9.26 9.74 1.05
N ALA A 307 8.59 9.25 2.09
CA ALA A 307 7.28 9.76 2.51
C ALA A 307 7.34 11.21 2.99
N ASN A 308 8.37 11.58 3.76
CA ASN A 308 8.56 12.94 4.26
C ASN A 308 8.94 13.94 3.15
N ASN A 309 9.62 13.47 2.10
CA ASN A 309 9.99 14.26 0.93
C ASN A 309 8.92 14.28 -0.16
N ALA A 310 7.86 13.48 -0.02
CA ALA A 310 6.77 13.45 -0.98
C ALA A 310 6.02 14.79 -1.00
N SER A 311 5.80 15.33 -2.19
CA SER A 311 4.95 16.53 -2.36
C SER A 311 3.50 16.22 -2.03
N GLU A 312 3.03 15.04 -2.40
CA GLU A 312 1.70 14.52 -2.12
C GLU A 312 1.75 12.98 -1.99
N ILE A 313 0.84 12.42 -1.19
CA ILE A 313 0.63 10.97 -1.05
C ILE A 313 -0.77 10.63 -1.55
N GLN A 314 -0.84 9.79 -2.59
CA GLN A 314 -2.09 9.28 -3.13
C GLN A 314 -2.41 7.93 -2.49
N LEU A 315 -3.58 7.85 -1.82
CA LEU A 315 -4.09 6.58 -1.32
C LEU A 315 -4.33 5.58 -2.46
N TRP A 316 -4.16 4.29 -2.18
CA TRP A 316 -4.41 3.20 -3.13
C TRP A 316 -5.77 3.32 -3.81
N TYR A 317 -5.86 3.11 -5.12
CA TYR A 317 -7.13 3.32 -5.86
C TYR A 317 -8.24 2.40 -5.37
N ASP A 318 -7.92 1.16 -5.02
CA ASP A 318 -8.88 0.19 -4.48
C ASP A 318 -9.42 0.57 -3.10
N GLN A 319 -8.71 1.41 -2.37
CA GLN A 319 -9.13 1.95 -1.08
C GLN A 319 -9.77 3.34 -1.21
N TYR A 320 -9.27 4.17 -2.11
CA TYR A 320 -9.81 5.53 -2.28
C TYR A 320 -11.17 5.54 -2.98
N LEU A 321 -11.31 4.71 -4.03
CA LEU A 321 -12.50 4.71 -4.88
C LEU A 321 -13.68 3.99 -4.21
N PRO A 322 -14.93 4.42 -4.48
CA PRO A 322 -16.09 3.64 -4.10
C PRO A 322 -16.00 2.20 -4.63
N PRO A 323 -16.45 1.18 -3.89
CA PRO A 323 -16.24 -0.23 -4.23
C PRO A 323 -16.64 -0.62 -5.65
N ALA A 324 -17.73 -0.06 -6.19
CA ALA A 324 -18.17 -0.35 -7.55
C ALA A 324 -17.16 0.13 -8.62
N VAL A 325 -16.53 1.29 -8.41
CA VAL A 325 -15.52 1.86 -9.32
C VAL A 325 -14.18 1.15 -9.12
N SER A 326 -13.82 0.89 -7.86
CA SER A 326 -12.63 0.13 -7.49
C SER A 326 -12.64 -1.26 -8.15
N ASN A 327 -13.74 -2.00 -8.04
CA ASN A 327 -13.86 -3.33 -8.66
C ASN A 327 -13.71 -3.27 -10.19
N ALA A 328 -14.33 -2.28 -10.85
CA ALA A 328 -14.17 -2.11 -12.29
C ALA A 328 -12.71 -1.82 -12.70
N HIS A 329 -12.01 -0.98 -11.92
CA HIS A 329 -10.59 -0.73 -12.10
C HIS A 329 -9.76 -2.01 -11.92
N LEU A 330 -9.99 -2.75 -10.84
CA LEU A 330 -9.28 -3.98 -10.54
C LEU A 330 -9.51 -5.07 -11.59
N ASP A 331 -10.73 -5.21 -12.11
CA ASP A 331 -11.06 -6.18 -13.16
C ASP A 331 -10.29 -5.86 -14.46
N GLY A 332 -10.21 -4.59 -14.84
CA GLY A 332 -9.46 -4.15 -16.01
C GLY A 332 -7.95 -4.44 -15.97
N LEU A 333 -7.38 -4.68 -14.80
CA LEU A 333 -5.96 -5.01 -14.66
C LEU A 333 -5.61 -6.47 -15.00
N GLN A 334 -6.60 -7.30 -15.30
CA GLN A 334 -6.40 -8.68 -15.74
C GLN A 334 -6.69 -8.88 -17.24
N GLU A 335 -7.21 -7.86 -17.93
CA GLU A 335 -7.51 -7.85 -19.35
C GLU A 335 -6.31 -7.41 -20.21
#